data_5290bd1b7b027a8d77493d59cb6a2350
#
_entry.id   5290bd1b7b027a8d77493d59cb6a2350
#
_cell.length_a   1.000
_cell.length_b   1.000
_cell.length_c   1.000
_cell.angle_alpha   90.00
_cell.angle_beta   90.00
_cell.angle_gamma   90.00
#
_symmetry.space_group_name_H-M   'P 1'
#
loop_
_entity.id
_entity.type
_entity.pdbx_description
1 polymer ?
#
loop_
_entity_poly.entity_id
_entity_poly.type
_entity_poly.pdbx_seq_one_letter_code
_entity_poly.pdbx_strand_id
1 'polypeptide(L)'
;MIDGAKSSVRVQLLTYKMIGREYWSELELALRRAAARDVSVQLLVADWCKRSGMIEGLQSLEVVPNFEIKLVTIPRWSGGYIPYARVVHAKYMVVDGAHAWIGTSNWERSYFYESRNVGLIVDGAAFAGKLEQVFKDGWTSPYATLVDPCAMYEPPKIGD
;
A
#
# COMPACT_ATOMS: atom_id res chain seq x y z
N MET A 1 -7.76 -12.23 -7.55
CA MET A 1 -6.83 -11.36 -8.30
C MET A 1 -5.37 -11.68 -7.96
N ILE A 2 -4.90 -11.47 -6.72
CA ILE A 2 -3.48 -11.62 -6.34
C ILE A 2 -2.96 -13.04 -6.61
N ASP A 3 -3.70 -14.07 -6.23
CA ASP A 3 -3.28 -15.46 -6.45
C ASP A 3 -3.25 -15.86 -7.94
N GLY A 4 -3.92 -15.11 -8.80
CA GLY A 4 -3.89 -15.29 -10.26
C GLY A 4 -2.83 -14.48 -10.99
N ALA A 5 -2.10 -13.60 -10.30
CA ALA A 5 -1.08 -12.74 -10.87
C ALA A 5 0.05 -13.54 -11.52
N LYS A 6 0.53 -13.07 -12.68
CA LYS A 6 1.57 -13.70 -13.50
C LYS A 6 2.87 -12.89 -13.55
N SER A 7 2.78 -11.57 -13.47
CA SER A 7 3.94 -10.69 -13.64
C SER A 7 4.06 -9.61 -12.56
N SER A 8 2.95 -8.98 -12.19
CA SER A 8 3.02 -7.86 -11.25
C SER A 8 1.77 -7.65 -10.42
N VAL A 9 1.98 -7.23 -9.17
CA VAL A 9 0.94 -6.70 -8.27
C VAL A 9 1.41 -5.36 -7.74
N ARG A 10 0.67 -4.29 -8.04
CA ARG A 10 0.94 -2.92 -7.57
C ARG A 10 -0.20 -2.45 -6.71
N VAL A 11 0.10 -2.08 -5.47
CA VAL A 11 -0.91 -1.69 -4.47
C VAL A 11 -0.58 -0.32 -3.92
N GLN A 12 -1.55 0.60 -3.95
CA GLN A 12 -1.45 1.89 -3.27
C GLN A 12 -2.53 2.00 -2.20
N LEU A 13 -2.12 2.38 -0.98
CA LEU A 13 -3.00 2.51 0.18
C LEU A 13 -2.61 3.73 1.01
N LEU A 14 -3.56 4.25 1.80
CA LEU A 14 -3.22 5.16 2.89
C LEU A 14 -2.49 4.40 4.00
N THR A 15 -3.10 3.30 4.48
CA THR A 15 -2.54 2.49 5.56
C THR A 15 -2.63 1.00 5.26
N TYR A 16 -1.64 0.27 5.80
CA TYR A 16 -1.51 -1.17 5.74
C TYR A 16 -1.20 -1.69 7.15
N LYS A 17 -2.02 -2.58 7.68
CA LYS A 17 -1.83 -3.13 9.02
C LYS A 17 -2.36 -4.54 9.13
N MET A 18 -1.46 -5.51 9.29
CA MET A 18 -1.80 -6.92 9.49
C MET A 18 -1.76 -7.33 10.96
N ILE A 19 -0.99 -6.62 11.79
CA ILE A 19 -0.84 -6.89 13.23
C ILE A 19 -1.75 -5.94 14.01
N GLY A 20 -2.67 -6.50 14.80
CA GLY A 20 -3.60 -5.75 15.65
C GLY A 20 -3.89 -6.57 16.90
N ARG A 21 -5.16 -6.57 17.37
CA ARG A 21 -5.61 -7.49 18.43
C ARG A 21 -5.49 -8.95 17.99
N GLU A 22 -5.73 -9.18 16.71
CA GLU A 22 -5.57 -10.47 16.04
C GLU A 22 -4.73 -10.25 14.79
N TYR A 23 -3.90 -11.23 14.43
CA TYR A 23 -3.19 -11.23 13.17
C TYR A 23 -4.17 -11.54 12.03
N TRP A 24 -4.20 -10.66 11.05
CA TRP A 24 -5.02 -10.81 9.85
C TRP A 24 -4.10 -10.95 8.64
N SER A 25 -4.07 -12.12 8.06
CA SER A 25 -3.03 -12.54 7.14
C SER A 25 -3.50 -12.75 5.70
N GLU A 26 -4.80 -12.72 5.42
CA GLU A 26 -5.34 -13.16 4.13
C GLU A 26 -4.70 -12.44 2.94
N LEU A 27 -4.63 -11.12 2.98
CA LEU A 27 -4.04 -10.33 1.90
C LEU A 27 -2.51 -10.42 1.89
N GLU A 28 -1.87 -10.39 3.07
CA GLU A 28 -0.42 -10.54 3.17
C GLU A 28 0.05 -11.89 2.64
N LEU A 29 -0.62 -12.97 3.02
CA LEU A 29 -0.28 -14.31 2.51
C LEU A 29 -0.48 -14.42 1.00
N ALA A 30 -1.52 -13.77 0.44
CA ALA A 30 -1.71 -13.73 -1.00
C ALA A 30 -0.56 -12.99 -1.71
N LEU A 31 -0.10 -11.85 -1.16
CA LEU A 31 1.06 -11.13 -1.68
C LEU A 31 2.36 -11.95 -1.58
N ARG A 32 2.59 -12.60 -0.43
CA ARG A 32 3.76 -13.48 -0.24
C ARG A 32 3.75 -14.66 -1.22
N ARG A 33 2.58 -15.27 -1.45
CA ARG A 33 2.43 -16.33 -2.48
C ARG A 33 2.69 -15.81 -3.89
N ALA A 34 2.29 -14.58 -4.21
CA ALA A 34 2.60 -13.97 -5.50
C ALA A 34 4.12 -13.77 -5.67
N ALA A 35 4.78 -13.17 -4.68
CA ALA A 35 6.23 -12.98 -4.67
C ALA A 35 6.99 -14.31 -4.78
N ALA A 36 6.53 -15.37 -4.09
CA ALA A 36 7.10 -16.72 -4.18
C ALA A 36 6.93 -17.40 -5.56
N ARG A 37 6.08 -16.85 -6.43
CA ARG A 37 5.92 -17.27 -7.83
C ARG A 37 6.66 -16.36 -8.81
N ASP A 38 7.62 -15.57 -8.33
CA ASP A 38 8.39 -14.59 -9.10
C ASP A 38 7.54 -13.42 -9.67
N VAL A 39 6.38 -13.16 -9.07
CA VAL A 39 5.59 -11.97 -9.38
C VAL A 39 6.19 -10.77 -8.66
N SER A 40 6.45 -9.67 -9.39
CA SER A 40 6.90 -8.41 -8.80
C SER A 40 5.78 -7.78 -7.98
N VAL A 41 5.98 -7.63 -6.68
CA VAL A 41 5.01 -7.03 -5.75
C VAL A 41 5.52 -5.68 -5.26
N GLN A 42 4.75 -4.63 -5.50
CA GLN A 42 5.09 -3.27 -5.10
C GLN A 42 3.96 -2.66 -4.25
N LEU A 43 4.31 -2.19 -3.04
CA LEU A 43 3.42 -1.46 -2.16
C LEU A 43 3.84 0.02 -2.06
N LEU A 44 2.91 0.92 -2.32
CA LEU A 44 3.07 2.36 -2.13
C LEU A 44 2.08 2.81 -1.04
N VAL A 45 2.58 3.18 0.13
CA VAL A 45 1.75 3.54 1.28
C VAL A 45 2.13 4.91 1.84
N ALA A 46 1.20 5.56 2.53
CA ALA A 46 1.51 6.84 3.16
C ALA A 46 2.50 6.66 4.33
N ASP A 47 3.24 7.72 4.62
CA ASP A 47 4.15 7.79 5.78
C ASP A 47 3.46 7.61 7.14
N TRP A 48 2.13 7.67 7.17
CA TRP A 48 1.33 7.28 8.34
C TRP A 48 1.59 5.83 8.78
N CYS A 49 2.08 4.98 7.87
CA CYS A 49 2.51 3.62 8.18
C CYS A 49 3.83 3.53 8.96
N LYS A 50 4.51 4.65 9.23
CA LYS A 50 5.67 4.69 10.14
C LYS A 50 5.29 4.44 11.62
N ARG A 51 3.99 4.37 11.93
CA ARG A 51 3.51 4.07 13.29
C ARG A 51 3.79 2.63 13.66
N SER A 52 4.07 2.42 14.96
CA SER A 52 4.23 1.07 15.51
C SER A 52 2.99 0.21 15.26
N GLY A 53 3.20 -1.07 15.00
CA GLY A 53 2.18 -2.04 14.58
C GLY A 53 1.85 -1.98 13.06
N MET A 54 2.47 -1.06 12.31
CA MET A 54 2.38 -0.99 10.85
C MET A 54 3.75 -1.13 10.20
N ILE A 55 4.72 -0.33 10.66
CA ILE A 55 6.05 -0.28 10.03
C ILE A 55 6.78 -1.62 10.12
N GLU A 56 6.67 -2.31 11.23
CA GLU A 56 7.31 -3.61 11.44
C GLU A 56 6.79 -4.66 10.45
N GLY A 57 5.49 -4.60 10.13
CA GLY A 57 4.88 -5.44 9.10
C GLY A 57 5.45 -5.14 7.70
N LEU A 58 5.59 -3.86 7.36
CA LEU A 58 6.19 -3.45 6.08
C LEU A 58 7.66 -3.85 5.99
N GLN A 59 8.43 -3.66 7.05
CA GLN A 59 9.83 -4.09 7.12
C GLN A 59 9.98 -5.61 6.95
N SER A 60 9.04 -6.39 7.50
CA SER A 60 9.04 -7.85 7.34
C SER A 60 8.70 -8.31 5.91
N LEU A 61 8.03 -7.49 5.13
CA LEU A 61 7.73 -7.75 3.73
C LEU A 61 8.87 -7.31 2.80
N GLU A 62 9.55 -6.21 3.12
CA GLU A 62 10.64 -5.66 2.31
C GLU A 62 11.82 -6.63 2.16
N VAL A 63 12.01 -7.55 3.12
CA VAL A 63 13.06 -8.59 3.03
C VAL A 63 12.65 -9.81 2.19
N VAL A 64 11.42 -9.85 1.70
CA VAL A 64 10.93 -10.95 0.84
C VAL A 64 11.39 -10.71 -0.60
N PRO A 65 12.02 -11.69 -1.27
CA PRO A 65 12.37 -11.55 -2.69
C PRO A 65 11.16 -11.15 -3.54
N ASN A 66 11.37 -10.33 -4.57
CA ASN A 66 10.35 -9.81 -5.47
C ASN A 66 9.32 -8.86 -4.81
N PHE A 67 9.63 -8.36 -3.60
CA PHE A 67 8.80 -7.42 -2.86
C PHE A 67 9.54 -6.10 -2.68
N GLU A 68 8.88 -4.98 -2.97
CA GLU A 68 9.41 -3.62 -2.73
C GLU A 68 8.33 -2.74 -2.12
N ILE A 69 8.69 -1.95 -1.12
CA ILE A 69 7.76 -1.07 -0.43
C ILE A 69 8.31 0.35 -0.36
N LYS A 70 7.48 1.32 -0.74
CA LYS A 70 7.81 2.74 -0.56
C LYS A 70 6.79 3.45 0.32
N LEU A 71 7.32 4.34 1.15
CA LEU A 71 6.55 5.30 1.94
C LEU A 71 6.49 6.63 1.19
N VAL A 72 5.30 7.21 1.05
CA VAL A 72 5.12 8.54 0.48
C VAL A 72 4.97 9.57 1.58
N THR A 73 5.89 10.51 1.64
CA THR A 73 5.86 11.65 2.56
C THR A 73 5.62 12.94 1.80
N ILE A 74 4.40 13.47 1.86
CA ILE A 74 4.07 14.75 1.23
C ILE A 74 4.55 15.88 2.14
N PRO A 75 5.38 16.83 1.66
CA PRO A 75 5.88 17.93 2.46
C PRO A 75 4.75 18.74 3.10
N ARG A 76 5.00 19.27 4.28
CA ARG A 76 4.06 20.18 4.95
C ARG A 76 3.80 21.41 4.07
N TRP A 77 2.59 21.91 4.14
CA TRP A 77 2.27 23.19 3.52
C TRP A 77 3.03 24.33 4.19
N SER A 78 3.49 25.29 3.39
CA SER A 78 4.25 26.47 3.89
C SER A 78 3.46 27.35 4.88
N GLY A 79 2.12 27.30 4.81
CA GLY A 79 1.23 28.02 5.72
C GLY A 79 0.99 27.32 7.08
N GLY A 80 1.63 26.17 7.32
CA GLY A 80 1.58 25.47 8.62
C GLY A 80 1.05 24.04 8.55
N TYR A 81 0.87 23.46 9.72
CA TYR A 81 0.36 22.11 9.87
C TYR A 81 -1.18 22.08 9.72
N ILE A 82 -1.67 21.11 8.96
CA ILE A 82 -3.10 20.84 8.79
C ILE A 82 -3.36 19.40 9.25
N PRO A 83 -4.16 19.18 10.30
CA PRO A 83 -4.49 17.83 10.75
C PRO A 83 -5.11 16.98 9.66
N TYR A 84 -4.74 15.71 9.57
CA TYR A 84 -5.25 14.70 8.64
C TYR A 84 -5.12 15.06 7.15
N ALA A 85 -4.28 16.02 6.80
CA ALA A 85 -4.08 16.47 5.42
C ALA A 85 -2.67 16.17 4.91
N ARG A 86 -2.43 16.47 3.63
CA ARG A 86 -1.14 16.29 2.96
C ARG A 86 -0.67 14.83 2.98
N VAL A 87 -1.57 13.93 2.60
CA VAL A 87 -1.33 12.50 2.61
C VAL A 87 -1.87 11.85 1.33
N VAL A 88 -1.26 10.77 0.91
CA VAL A 88 -1.78 9.94 -0.17
C VAL A 88 -2.96 9.12 0.36
N HIS A 89 -4.18 9.41 -0.14
CA HIS A 89 -5.42 8.80 0.38
C HIS A 89 -6.05 7.76 -0.57
N ALA A 90 -5.42 7.48 -1.71
CA ALA A 90 -5.91 6.50 -2.68
C ALA A 90 -5.83 5.06 -2.13
N LYS A 91 -6.75 4.20 -2.54
CA LYS A 91 -6.75 2.77 -2.26
C LYS A 91 -7.11 2.03 -3.54
N TYR A 92 -6.13 1.43 -4.16
CA TYR A 92 -6.30 0.62 -5.36
C TYR A 92 -5.19 -0.39 -5.52
N MET A 93 -5.44 -1.36 -6.37
CA MET A 93 -4.48 -2.37 -6.79
C MET A 93 -4.58 -2.58 -8.30
N VAL A 94 -3.44 -2.75 -8.95
CA VAL A 94 -3.34 -3.19 -10.35
C VAL A 94 -2.60 -4.51 -10.41
N VAL A 95 -3.16 -5.48 -11.12
CA VAL A 95 -2.57 -6.80 -11.35
C VAL A 95 -2.34 -6.99 -12.84
N ASP A 96 -1.10 -7.29 -13.21
CA ASP A 96 -0.63 -7.60 -14.56
C ASP A 96 -0.98 -6.52 -15.60
N GLY A 97 -1.20 -5.28 -15.18
CA GLY A 97 -1.64 -4.19 -16.05
C GLY A 97 -3.01 -4.39 -16.71
N ALA A 98 -3.75 -5.41 -16.32
CA ALA A 98 -5.01 -5.82 -16.93
C ALA A 98 -6.21 -5.80 -15.99
N HIS A 99 -5.99 -5.97 -14.71
CA HIS A 99 -7.04 -6.04 -13.70
C HIS A 99 -6.81 -4.95 -12.65
N ALA A 100 -7.86 -4.24 -12.27
CA ALA A 100 -7.79 -3.22 -11.23
C ALA A 100 -8.83 -3.46 -10.14
N TRP A 101 -8.44 -3.22 -8.89
CA TRP A 101 -9.35 -3.04 -7.78
C TRP A 101 -9.24 -1.59 -7.29
N ILE A 102 -10.38 -0.94 -7.03
CA ILE A 102 -10.46 0.36 -6.38
C ILE A 102 -11.43 0.23 -5.22
N GLY A 103 -11.13 0.82 -4.07
CA GLY A 103 -12.02 0.71 -2.93
C GLY A 103 -11.88 1.81 -1.90
N THR A 104 -12.74 1.74 -0.91
CA THR A 104 -12.70 2.64 0.26
C THR A 104 -11.87 2.06 1.40
N SER A 105 -11.56 0.76 1.35
CA SER A 105 -10.85 0.03 2.41
C SER A 105 -9.34 0.29 2.38
N ASN A 106 -8.78 0.70 3.50
CA ASN A 106 -7.38 0.40 3.76
C ASN A 106 -7.22 -1.11 4.03
N TRP A 107 -5.99 -1.60 3.92
CA TRP A 107 -5.74 -3.01 4.22
C TRP A 107 -5.40 -3.18 5.69
N GLU A 108 -6.46 -3.12 6.48
CA GLU A 108 -6.49 -3.36 7.93
C GLU A 108 -7.74 -4.19 8.24
N ARG A 109 -7.68 -5.09 9.19
CA ARG A 109 -8.76 -6.01 9.54
C ARG A 109 -10.10 -5.30 9.76
N SER A 110 -10.10 -4.17 10.46
CA SER A 110 -11.31 -3.40 10.78
C SER A 110 -12.10 -2.92 9.55
N TYR A 111 -11.42 -2.66 8.42
CA TYR A 111 -12.10 -2.29 7.18
C TYR A 111 -12.88 -3.45 6.55
N PHE A 112 -12.52 -4.69 6.85
CA PHE A 112 -13.14 -5.87 6.26
C PHE A 112 -14.18 -6.52 7.19
N TYR A 113 -14.05 -6.36 8.51
CA TYR A 113 -14.89 -7.06 9.49
C TYR A 113 -15.71 -6.13 10.38
N GLU A 114 -15.35 -4.86 10.52
CA GLU A 114 -15.95 -3.94 11.51
C GLU A 114 -16.58 -2.70 10.87
N SER A 115 -16.40 -2.48 9.57
CA SER A 115 -16.96 -1.34 8.85
C SER A 115 -17.52 -1.74 7.48
N ARG A 116 -18.41 -0.90 6.94
CA ARG A 116 -18.97 -1.11 5.60
C ARG A 116 -18.13 -0.37 4.60
N ASN A 117 -17.62 -1.09 3.61
CA ASN A 117 -16.78 -0.57 2.56
C ASN A 117 -17.29 -1.01 1.19
N VAL A 118 -16.90 -0.28 0.16
CA VAL A 118 -17.20 -0.60 -1.23
C VAL A 118 -15.89 -0.82 -1.98
N GLY A 119 -15.86 -1.87 -2.79
CA GLY A 119 -14.77 -2.13 -3.73
C GLY A 119 -15.32 -2.45 -5.10
N LEU A 120 -14.62 -2.01 -6.13
CA LEU A 120 -14.92 -2.30 -7.53
C LEU A 120 -13.73 -3.03 -8.15
N ILE A 121 -14.02 -4.13 -8.85
CA ILE A 121 -13.04 -4.80 -9.69
C ILE A 121 -13.38 -4.47 -11.14
N VAL A 122 -12.37 -4.03 -11.88
CA VAL A 122 -12.49 -3.69 -13.31
C VAL A 122 -11.50 -4.51 -14.08
N ASP A 123 -11.98 -5.31 -15.01
CA ASP A 123 -11.17 -6.05 -15.96
C ASP A 123 -11.01 -5.24 -17.26
N GLY A 124 -9.80 -5.01 -17.67
CA GLY A 124 -9.49 -4.28 -18.89
C GLY A 124 -8.20 -3.46 -18.81
N ALA A 125 -7.29 -3.74 -19.73
CA ALA A 125 -5.97 -3.11 -19.80
C ALA A 125 -6.03 -1.58 -19.97
N ALA A 126 -7.05 -1.06 -20.66
CA ALA A 126 -7.19 0.39 -20.86
C ALA A 126 -7.41 1.15 -19.55
N PHE A 127 -8.19 0.59 -18.64
CA PHE A 127 -8.43 1.18 -17.33
C PHE A 127 -7.27 0.88 -16.36
N ALA A 128 -6.89 -0.40 -16.26
CA ALA A 128 -5.81 -0.82 -15.39
C ALA A 128 -4.49 -0.12 -15.73
N GLY A 129 -4.18 0.07 -17.02
CA GLY A 129 -2.98 0.78 -17.48
C GLY A 129 -2.95 2.26 -17.07
N LYS A 130 -4.10 2.94 -16.98
CA LYS A 130 -4.16 4.32 -16.46
C LYS A 130 -3.82 4.37 -14.97
N LEU A 131 -4.37 3.45 -14.19
CA LEU A 131 -4.03 3.36 -12.76
C LEU A 131 -2.59 2.94 -12.54
N GLU A 132 -2.06 2.05 -13.38
CA GLU A 132 -0.66 1.67 -13.34
C GLU A 132 0.26 2.86 -13.61
N GLN A 133 -0.12 3.77 -14.53
CA GLN A 133 0.63 4.99 -14.77
C GLN A 133 0.61 5.90 -13.53
N VAL A 134 -0.56 6.09 -12.91
CA VAL A 134 -0.68 6.85 -11.64
C VAL A 134 0.20 6.24 -10.54
N PHE A 135 0.24 4.90 -10.45
CA PHE A 135 1.12 4.20 -9.51
C PHE A 135 2.60 4.51 -9.82
N LYS A 136 3.02 4.38 -11.06
CA LYS A 136 4.41 4.64 -11.49
C LYS A 136 4.83 6.08 -11.22
N ASP A 137 3.96 7.05 -11.49
CA ASP A 137 4.22 8.45 -11.19
C ASP A 137 4.42 8.70 -9.69
N GLY A 138 3.58 8.08 -8.86
CA GLY A 138 3.75 8.09 -7.39
C GLY A 138 5.02 7.38 -6.93
N TRP A 139 5.31 6.22 -7.52
CA TRP A 139 6.45 5.36 -7.19
C TRP A 139 7.80 6.01 -7.48
N THR A 140 7.89 6.76 -8.57
CA THR A 140 9.11 7.45 -9.00
C THR A 140 9.19 8.88 -8.50
N SER A 141 8.18 9.35 -7.78
CA SER A 141 8.14 10.71 -7.26
C SER A 141 9.25 10.94 -6.22
N PRO A 142 9.73 12.19 -6.06
CA PRO A 142 10.72 12.52 -5.03
C PRO A 142 10.19 12.39 -3.60
N TYR A 143 8.89 12.14 -3.45
CA TYR A 143 8.23 11.94 -2.15
C TYR A 143 8.17 10.48 -1.72
N ALA A 144 8.51 9.55 -2.60
CA ALA A 144 8.48 8.12 -2.34
C ALA A 144 9.87 7.60 -1.98
N THR A 145 10.02 7.04 -0.78
CA THR A 145 11.28 6.49 -0.27
C THR A 145 11.13 5.01 0.03
N LEU A 146 12.12 4.20 -0.36
CA LEU A 146 12.13 2.77 -0.06
C LEU A 146 12.13 2.54 1.45
N VAL A 147 11.41 1.52 1.90
CA VAL A 147 11.45 1.08 3.30
C VAL A 147 12.80 0.40 3.55
N ASP A 148 13.53 0.87 4.55
CA ASP A 148 14.71 0.19 5.05
C ASP A 148 14.29 -0.80 6.16
N PRO A 149 14.50 -2.10 5.99
CA PRO A 149 14.07 -3.10 6.98
C PRO A 149 14.80 -2.98 8.32
N CYS A 150 15.94 -2.28 8.37
CA CYS A 150 16.74 -2.10 9.59
C CYS A 150 16.61 -0.71 10.22
N ALA A 151 15.94 0.24 9.55
CA ALA A 151 15.83 1.59 10.06
C ALA A 151 14.81 1.73 11.19
N MET A 152 15.06 2.68 12.07
CA MET A 152 14.06 3.17 13.00
C MET A 152 13.26 4.30 12.35
N TYR A 153 11.93 4.27 12.48
CA TYR A 153 11.04 5.24 11.89
C TYR A 153 10.30 6.04 12.97
N GLU A 154 10.33 7.35 12.83
CA GLU A 154 9.51 8.23 13.66
C GLU A 154 8.15 8.43 12.98
N PRO A 155 7.02 8.20 13.69
CA PRO A 155 5.70 8.43 13.15
C PRO A 155 5.46 9.92 12.90
N PRO A 156 4.80 10.30 11.79
CA PRO A 156 4.44 11.70 11.58
C PRO A 156 3.33 12.14 12.53
N LYS A 157 3.24 13.43 12.79
CA LYS A 157 2.05 14.02 13.42
C LYS A 157 0.87 13.89 12.45
N ILE A 158 -0.27 13.35 12.91
CA ILE A 158 -1.46 13.10 12.07
C ILE A 158 -2.66 13.94 12.53
N GLY A 159 -2.91 13.98 13.81
CA GLY A 159 -3.99 14.74 14.44
C GLY A 159 -3.48 15.94 15.21
N ASP A 160 -4.33 16.49 16.07
CA ASP A 160 -4.02 17.63 16.96
C ASP A 160 -2.96 17.30 18.02
#